data_5d4d7beb43cedb7e8208f743b25c0921
#
_entry.id   5d4d7beb43cedb7e8208f743b25c0921
#
_cell.length_a   1.000
_cell.length_b   1.000
_cell.length_c   1.000
_cell.angle_alpha   90.00
_cell.angle_beta   90.00
_cell.angle_gamma   90.00
#
_symmetry.space_group_name_H-M   'P 1'
#
loop_
_entity.id
_entity.type
_entity.pdbx_description
1 polymer ?
#
loop_
_entity_poly.entity_id
_entity_poly.type
_entity_poly.pdbx_seq_one_letter_code
_entity_poly.pdbx_strand_id
1 'polypeptide(L)'
;MNTQNGSIGSVGWAGVWLLWLVPSIYAVALLSFGTFDLLRPVPPLGMVFNSMLAHLLRGQFDVDPAAINIEAFIRNGQTIAYFGIFGAILRLPLLLINSLDRTDITALSLAAAVMVSWLFRLLSLLTVYRHAQPMPRSNDLILPAIFAAAFGGESIQFLRPSIYQEVMSWSAALAAGFVFLLTRLVLMNNINPRRHLIGMSLFAGFTLITRPSTAIGLYTALSLVLGLRIFRERSSGGLAGAMKAREFLEPIAVLACFAAVAGIVNFGRWGNPLQFMDMRLYAMSHTVFLDRIPRLARYGEFNIQRIFLGLQYYFLPIWILQSPDGHFLLRHDMLQFVDGAELPPGSLLLTDPVTCLLAAYFFLSVVRRRPALSFDSRIALAALSGLAIPAALILTFIYFSHRYRMEFYPFMDAASYFGLALLVRNFRPDTVRWDRRVALFGAVGMISAHFMLIAYWIIAFVPAADLDLSKGVIQFYASRLHGQEMRIGPHFLP
;
A
#
# COMPACT_ATOMS: atom_id res chain seq x y z
N MET A 1 -11.02 19.12 38.68
CA MET A 1 -10.32 18.15 37.79
C MET A 1 -9.52 18.96 36.77
N ASN A 2 -8.24 19.19 37.06
CA ASN A 2 -7.33 19.94 36.18
C ASN A 2 -7.05 19.15 34.92
N THR A 3 -7.59 19.60 33.78
CA THR A 3 -7.17 19.18 32.46
C THR A 3 -5.76 19.72 32.20
N GLN A 4 -4.74 19.02 32.65
CA GLN A 4 -3.41 19.20 32.10
C GLN A 4 -3.46 18.80 30.61
N ASN A 5 -3.52 19.81 29.75
CA ASN A 5 -3.14 19.67 28.35
C ASN A 5 -1.71 19.17 28.32
N GLY A 6 -1.53 17.84 28.27
CA GLY A 6 -0.23 17.23 28.13
C GLY A 6 0.40 17.66 26.80
N SER A 7 1.22 18.70 26.90
CA SER A 7 2.19 19.02 25.84
C SER A 7 2.95 17.74 25.49
N ILE A 8 3.26 17.56 24.22
CA ILE A 8 4.13 16.50 23.71
C ILE A 8 5.42 16.57 24.53
N GLY A 9 5.51 15.74 25.59
CA GLY A 9 6.69 15.73 26.46
C GLY A 9 7.90 15.33 25.63
N SER A 10 8.94 16.12 25.65
CA SER A 10 10.29 15.96 25.09
C SER A 10 10.46 15.79 23.56
N VAL A 11 9.51 15.26 22.80
CA VAL A 11 9.56 15.33 21.33
C VAL A 11 8.60 16.40 20.87
N GLY A 12 9.05 17.64 20.79
CA GLY A 12 8.28 18.74 20.22
C GLY A 12 7.95 18.48 18.75
N TRP A 13 7.03 19.27 18.17
CA TRP A 13 6.71 19.18 16.73
C TRP A 13 7.96 19.22 15.85
N ALA A 14 9.01 19.91 16.24
CA ALA A 14 10.30 19.91 15.55
C ALA A 14 10.91 18.50 15.46
N GLY A 15 10.85 17.72 16.54
CA GLY A 15 11.33 16.33 16.52
C GLY A 15 10.50 15.44 15.59
N VAL A 16 9.18 15.62 15.53
CA VAL A 16 8.31 14.88 14.59
C VAL A 16 8.67 15.20 13.14
N TRP A 17 8.88 16.49 12.83
CA TRP A 17 9.31 16.89 11.49
C TRP A 17 10.67 16.35 11.11
N LEU A 18 11.64 16.33 12.03
CA LEU A 18 12.95 15.73 11.79
C LEU A 18 12.86 14.22 11.56
N LEU A 19 12.06 13.50 12.35
CA LEU A 19 11.81 12.07 12.18
C LEU A 19 11.20 11.74 10.82
N TRP A 20 10.42 12.64 10.25
CA TRP A 20 9.84 12.48 8.93
C TRP A 20 10.79 12.94 7.81
N LEU A 21 11.48 14.07 7.98
CA LEU A 21 12.31 14.69 6.94
C LEU A 21 13.54 13.84 6.60
N VAL A 22 14.22 13.28 7.59
CA VAL A 22 15.44 12.47 7.36
C VAL A 22 15.17 11.25 6.48
N PRO A 23 14.18 10.38 6.77
CA PRO A 23 13.83 9.29 5.85
C PRO A 23 13.34 9.79 4.48
N SER A 24 12.66 10.95 4.44
CA SER A 24 12.19 11.54 3.19
C SER A 24 13.35 11.94 2.27
N ILE A 25 14.40 12.55 2.82
CA ILE A 25 15.63 12.87 2.07
C ILE A 25 16.30 11.58 1.57
N TYR A 26 16.36 10.55 2.43
CA TYR A 26 16.87 9.24 2.04
C TYR A 26 16.08 8.61 0.89
N ALA A 27 14.74 8.66 0.93
CA ALA A 27 13.90 8.18 -0.16
C ALA A 27 14.13 8.94 -1.47
N VAL A 28 14.26 10.27 -1.40
CA VAL A 28 14.60 11.11 -2.57
C VAL A 28 15.94 10.72 -3.14
N ALA A 29 16.96 10.51 -2.30
CA ALA A 29 18.28 10.09 -2.74
C ALA A 29 18.24 8.73 -3.45
N LEU A 30 17.49 7.75 -2.92
CA LEU A 30 17.31 6.44 -3.57
C LEU A 30 16.60 6.55 -4.91
N LEU A 31 15.46 7.26 -4.96
CA LEU A 31 14.65 7.41 -6.17
C LEU A 31 15.37 8.15 -7.29
N SER A 32 16.26 9.08 -6.94
CA SER A 32 17.07 9.86 -7.87
C SER A 32 18.43 9.23 -8.18
N PHE A 33 18.72 8.03 -7.66
CA PHE A 33 20.06 7.40 -7.76
C PHE A 33 21.19 8.30 -7.24
N GLY A 34 20.93 9.05 -6.16
CA GLY A 34 21.89 9.97 -5.55
C GLY A 34 22.06 11.31 -6.26
N THR A 35 21.41 11.53 -7.38
CA THR A 35 21.54 12.81 -8.15
C THR A 35 20.65 13.92 -7.61
N PHE A 36 19.62 13.59 -6.83
CA PHE A 36 18.53 14.48 -6.42
C PHE A 36 17.72 15.09 -7.57
N ASP A 37 17.90 14.59 -8.79
CA ASP A 37 17.08 14.95 -9.94
C ASP A 37 15.87 14.03 -10.06
N LEU A 38 14.74 14.51 -9.58
CA LEU A 38 13.44 13.83 -9.65
C LEU A 38 12.65 14.14 -10.92
N LEU A 39 13.17 14.98 -11.81
CA LEU A 39 12.58 15.28 -13.11
C LEU A 39 13.22 14.47 -14.23
N ARG A 40 14.16 13.61 -13.92
CA ARG A 40 14.75 12.68 -14.88
C ARG A 40 13.66 11.79 -15.49
N PRO A 41 13.58 11.66 -16.81
CA PRO A 41 12.60 10.80 -17.49
C PRO A 41 12.69 9.35 -17.00
N VAL A 42 11.54 8.71 -16.83
CA VAL A 42 11.38 7.31 -16.39
C VAL A 42 10.83 6.48 -17.56
N PRO A 43 11.68 6.03 -18.50
CA PRO A 43 11.21 5.20 -19.61
C PRO A 43 10.81 3.80 -19.13
N PRO A 44 9.92 3.10 -19.86
CA PRO A 44 9.28 3.54 -21.10
C PRO A 44 7.94 4.28 -20.95
N LEU A 45 7.33 4.32 -19.74
CA LEU A 45 5.93 4.70 -19.54
C LEU A 45 5.71 6.04 -18.79
N GLY A 46 6.77 6.84 -18.58
CA GLY A 46 6.71 8.05 -17.77
C GLY A 46 5.68 9.10 -18.26
N MET A 47 5.40 9.14 -19.56
CA MET A 47 4.49 10.11 -20.17
C MET A 47 3.02 9.65 -20.26
N VAL A 48 2.67 8.45 -19.80
CA VAL A 48 1.29 7.93 -19.89
C VAL A 48 0.27 8.83 -19.18
N PHE A 49 0.57 9.31 -17.98
CA PHE A 49 -0.35 10.20 -17.26
C PHE A 49 -0.42 11.60 -17.85
N ASN A 50 0.65 12.07 -18.48
CA ASN A 50 0.65 13.33 -19.22
C ASN A 50 -0.29 13.24 -20.44
N SER A 51 -0.15 12.19 -21.24
CA SER A 51 -1.05 11.91 -22.38
C SER A 51 -2.49 11.71 -21.88
N MET A 52 -2.69 10.94 -20.81
CA MET A 52 -4.02 10.75 -20.22
C MET A 52 -4.68 12.08 -19.81
N LEU A 53 -3.94 13.01 -19.18
CA LEU A 53 -4.47 14.32 -18.84
C LEU A 53 -4.84 15.11 -20.10
N ALA A 54 -3.97 15.14 -21.10
CA ALA A 54 -4.22 15.86 -22.35
C ALA A 54 -5.50 15.36 -23.06
N HIS A 55 -5.74 14.04 -23.04
CA HIS A 55 -6.95 13.44 -23.62
C HIS A 55 -8.19 13.71 -22.76
N LEU A 56 -8.10 13.59 -21.43
CA LEU A 56 -9.21 13.90 -20.52
C LEU A 56 -9.69 15.35 -20.64
N LEU A 57 -8.79 16.30 -20.83
CA LEU A 57 -9.15 17.72 -21.06
C LEU A 57 -9.93 17.93 -22.36
N ARG A 58 -9.82 17.01 -23.32
CA ARG A 58 -10.59 17.00 -24.57
C ARG A 58 -11.86 16.14 -24.49
N GLY A 59 -12.16 15.58 -23.30
CA GLY A 59 -13.29 14.66 -23.10
C GLY A 59 -13.05 13.26 -23.67
N GLN A 60 -11.78 12.88 -23.92
CA GLN A 60 -11.38 11.58 -24.43
C GLN A 60 -10.83 10.71 -23.31
N PHE A 61 -10.99 9.38 -23.40
CA PHE A 61 -10.58 8.42 -22.37
C PHE A 61 -9.47 7.46 -22.82
N ASP A 62 -8.95 7.64 -24.02
CA ASP A 62 -7.79 6.97 -24.59
C ASP A 62 -6.48 7.71 -24.24
N VAL A 63 -5.36 7.19 -24.74
CA VAL A 63 -4.02 7.78 -24.59
C VAL A 63 -3.25 7.60 -25.90
N ASP A 64 -2.18 8.37 -26.08
CA ASP A 64 -1.30 8.22 -27.23
C ASP A 64 -0.64 6.83 -27.23
N PRO A 65 -0.67 6.10 -28.36
CA PRO A 65 -0.03 4.79 -28.47
C PRO A 65 1.46 4.81 -28.09
N ALA A 66 2.18 5.86 -28.46
CA ALA A 66 3.59 6.00 -28.16
C ALA A 66 3.87 6.16 -26.65
N ALA A 67 2.93 6.71 -25.89
CA ALA A 67 3.09 6.88 -24.44
C ALA A 67 2.96 5.57 -23.67
N ILE A 68 2.08 4.64 -24.11
CA ILE A 68 1.80 3.39 -23.38
C ILE A 68 2.41 2.15 -24.03
N ASN A 69 2.71 2.20 -25.31
CA ASN A 69 3.36 1.12 -26.06
C ASN A 69 2.64 -0.24 -25.89
N ILE A 70 3.40 -1.31 -25.59
CA ILE A 70 2.88 -2.70 -25.48
C ILE A 70 1.96 -2.91 -24.26
N GLU A 71 1.92 -2.00 -23.32
CA GLU A 71 1.01 -2.02 -22.15
C GLU A 71 -0.41 -1.56 -22.49
N ALA A 72 -0.68 -1.31 -23.76
CA ALA A 72 -1.96 -0.82 -24.26
C ALA A 72 -3.06 -1.89 -24.22
N PHE A 73 -4.26 -1.43 -23.95
CA PHE A 73 -5.50 -2.16 -24.23
C PHE A 73 -6.12 -1.58 -25.50
N ILE A 74 -6.40 -2.40 -26.46
CA ILE A 74 -6.93 -1.94 -27.77
C ILE A 74 -8.42 -2.24 -27.83
N ARG A 75 -9.22 -1.19 -27.98
CA ARG A 75 -10.68 -1.29 -28.11
C ARG A 75 -11.16 -0.34 -29.21
N ASN A 76 -11.86 -0.88 -30.20
CA ASN A 76 -12.42 -0.11 -31.32
C ASN A 76 -11.40 0.84 -31.97
N GLY A 77 -10.14 0.40 -32.12
CA GLY A 77 -9.06 1.22 -32.67
C GLY A 77 -8.48 2.28 -31.73
N GLN A 78 -9.01 2.42 -30.52
CA GLN A 78 -8.46 3.31 -29.50
C GLN A 78 -7.50 2.59 -28.57
N THR A 79 -6.48 3.33 -28.13
CA THR A 79 -5.46 2.84 -27.19
C THR A 79 -5.81 3.28 -25.77
N ILE A 80 -6.09 2.34 -24.89
CA ILE A 80 -6.58 2.60 -23.53
C ILE A 80 -5.53 2.21 -22.52
N ALA A 81 -5.28 3.08 -21.54
CA ALA A 81 -4.53 2.79 -20.34
C ALA A 81 -5.48 2.35 -19.21
N TYR A 82 -5.15 1.26 -18.52
CA TYR A 82 -5.97 0.73 -17.40
C TYR A 82 -5.71 1.44 -16.06
N PHE A 83 -4.70 2.29 -15.98
CA PHE A 83 -4.36 3.03 -14.77
C PHE A 83 -5.49 4.00 -14.37
N GLY A 84 -5.64 4.21 -13.04
CA GLY A 84 -6.56 5.23 -12.53
C GLY A 84 -6.19 6.64 -12.98
N ILE A 85 -7.17 7.55 -12.98
CA ILE A 85 -6.96 8.93 -13.47
C ILE A 85 -6.27 9.85 -12.45
N PHE A 86 -6.06 9.40 -11.21
CA PHE A 86 -5.44 10.23 -10.15
C PHE A 86 -4.04 10.69 -10.54
N GLY A 87 -3.23 9.80 -11.12
CA GLY A 87 -1.91 10.16 -11.64
C GLY A 87 -1.97 11.26 -12.70
N ALA A 88 -2.97 11.25 -13.58
CA ALA A 88 -3.19 12.33 -14.54
C ALA A 88 -3.57 13.66 -13.85
N ILE A 89 -4.43 13.62 -12.84
CA ILE A 89 -4.81 14.80 -12.05
C ILE A 89 -3.58 15.45 -11.41
N LEU A 90 -2.61 14.66 -10.94
CA LEU A 90 -1.36 15.19 -10.38
C LEU A 90 -0.48 15.95 -11.40
N ARG A 91 -0.74 15.80 -12.70
CA ARG A 91 -0.05 16.55 -13.77
C ARG A 91 -0.68 17.93 -14.07
N LEU A 92 -1.83 18.27 -13.44
CA LEU A 92 -2.48 19.58 -13.65
C LEU A 92 -1.52 20.78 -13.45
N PRO A 93 -0.60 20.82 -12.49
CA PRO A 93 0.34 21.93 -12.37
C PRO A 93 1.24 22.14 -13.58
N LEU A 94 1.51 21.10 -14.39
CA LEU A 94 2.31 21.22 -15.61
C LEU A 94 1.65 22.07 -16.69
N LEU A 95 0.32 22.20 -16.64
CA LEU A 95 -0.42 23.10 -17.55
C LEU A 95 -0.07 24.57 -17.29
N LEU A 96 0.17 24.94 -16.02
CA LEU A 96 0.49 26.33 -15.63
C LEU A 96 1.85 26.79 -16.18
N ILE A 97 2.77 25.84 -16.37
CA ILE A 97 4.12 26.10 -16.89
C ILE A 97 4.29 25.63 -18.34
N ASN A 98 3.20 25.25 -18.99
CA ASN A 98 3.16 24.81 -20.39
C ASN A 98 4.19 23.71 -20.73
N SER A 99 4.31 22.71 -19.86
CA SER A 99 5.32 21.63 -19.97
C SER A 99 4.74 20.22 -19.91
N LEU A 100 3.41 20.08 -20.11
CA LEU A 100 2.72 18.79 -20.03
C LEU A 100 3.25 17.77 -21.05
N ASP A 101 3.66 18.22 -22.22
CA ASP A 101 4.16 17.39 -23.33
C ASP A 101 5.64 16.99 -23.20
N ARG A 102 6.37 17.57 -22.23
CA ARG A 102 7.84 17.45 -22.15
C ARG A 102 8.36 16.96 -20.84
N THR A 103 7.62 17.16 -19.73
CA THR A 103 8.14 16.93 -18.41
C THR A 103 7.54 15.68 -17.79
N ASP A 104 8.37 14.68 -17.58
CA ASP A 104 8.03 13.49 -16.79
C ASP A 104 8.24 13.79 -15.30
N ILE A 105 7.16 13.75 -14.52
CA ILE A 105 7.21 13.92 -13.07
C ILE A 105 6.96 12.61 -12.31
N THR A 106 7.10 11.45 -12.94
CA THR A 106 6.83 10.15 -12.33
C THR A 106 7.66 9.93 -11.07
N ALA A 107 8.97 10.20 -11.11
CA ALA A 107 9.83 10.04 -9.93
C ALA A 107 9.49 11.06 -8.82
N LEU A 108 9.19 12.32 -9.19
CA LEU A 108 8.78 13.36 -8.24
C LEU A 108 7.45 12.99 -7.57
N SER A 109 6.47 12.56 -8.36
CA SER A 109 5.15 12.13 -7.87
C SER A 109 5.28 10.91 -6.95
N LEU A 110 6.11 9.94 -7.31
CA LEU A 110 6.41 8.78 -6.48
C LEU A 110 7.05 9.19 -5.15
N ALA A 111 8.04 10.08 -5.18
CA ALA A 111 8.67 10.60 -3.96
C ALA A 111 7.65 11.27 -3.04
N ALA A 112 6.77 12.11 -3.60
CA ALA A 112 5.70 12.74 -2.84
C ALA A 112 4.75 11.71 -2.21
N ALA A 113 4.35 10.65 -2.95
CA ALA A 113 3.51 9.58 -2.43
C ALA A 113 4.14 8.86 -1.24
N VAL A 114 5.42 8.51 -1.35
CA VAL A 114 6.19 7.85 -0.27
C VAL A 114 6.26 8.74 0.97
N MET A 115 6.59 10.02 0.79
CA MET A 115 6.68 10.97 1.90
C MET A 115 5.33 11.15 2.60
N VAL A 116 4.22 11.21 1.85
CA VAL A 116 2.86 11.31 2.39
C VAL A 116 2.46 10.03 3.13
N SER A 117 2.76 8.85 2.57
CA SER A 117 2.51 7.56 3.23
C SER A 117 3.22 7.49 4.59
N TRP A 118 4.50 7.79 4.63
CA TRP A 118 5.30 7.80 5.85
C TRP A 118 4.81 8.80 6.88
N LEU A 119 4.38 9.99 6.44
CA LEU A 119 3.79 10.98 7.34
C LEU A 119 2.54 10.43 8.03
N PHE A 120 1.61 9.84 7.29
CA PHE A 120 0.39 9.30 7.88
C PHE A 120 0.66 8.09 8.78
N ARG A 121 1.60 7.22 8.45
CA ARG A 121 2.04 6.11 9.31
C ARG A 121 2.64 6.63 10.61
N LEU A 122 3.54 7.61 10.54
CA LEU A 122 4.11 8.26 11.72
C LEU A 122 3.03 8.91 12.60
N LEU A 123 2.09 9.65 11.99
CA LEU A 123 0.97 10.27 12.71
C LEU A 123 0.05 9.24 13.36
N SER A 124 -0.17 8.08 12.73
CA SER A 124 -0.93 6.97 13.30
C SER A 124 -0.24 6.42 14.55
N LEU A 125 1.06 6.15 14.47
CA LEU A 125 1.85 5.66 15.59
C LEU A 125 1.92 6.67 16.74
N LEU A 126 2.05 7.96 16.43
CA LEU A 126 1.96 9.03 17.45
C LEU A 126 0.56 9.12 18.08
N THR A 127 -0.50 8.80 17.33
CA THR A 127 -1.86 8.71 17.88
C THR A 127 -1.97 7.57 18.88
N VAL A 128 -1.44 6.40 18.55
CA VAL A 128 -1.38 5.24 19.45
C VAL A 128 -0.59 5.59 20.72
N TYR A 129 0.56 6.21 20.55
CA TYR A 129 1.40 6.65 21.66
C TYR A 129 0.66 7.61 22.61
N ARG A 130 -0.08 8.58 22.09
CA ARG A 130 -0.89 9.53 22.88
C ARG A 130 -2.06 8.85 23.60
N HIS A 131 -2.70 7.87 22.96
CA HIS A 131 -3.80 7.11 23.57
C HIS A 131 -3.34 6.32 24.80
N ALA A 132 -2.12 5.85 24.80
CA ALA A 132 -1.55 5.00 25.83
C ALA A 132 -1.01 5.73 27.07
N GLN A 133 -1.10 7.06 27.14
CA GLN A 133 -0.62 7.84 28.29
C GLN A 133 -1.52 7.68 29.54
N PRO A 134 -0.95 7.62 30.78
CA PRO A 134 0.42 7.94 31.15
C PRO A 134 1.38 6.78 30.94
N MET A 135 2.42 6.99 30.15
CA MET A 135 3.46 6.01 29.91
C MET A 135 4.50 5.93 31.01
N PRO A 136 5.06 4.75 31.31
CA PRO A 136 6.22 4.64 32.17
C PRO A 136 7.46 5.33 31.56
N ARG A 137 8.41 5.72 32.39
CA ARG A 137 9.62 6.49 32.06
C ARG A 137 10.62 5.83 31.06
N SER A 138 10.32 4.65 30.52
CA SER A 138 11.16 3.99 29.52
C SER A 138 10.91 4.46 28.07
N ASN A 139 10.62 5.75 27.89
CA ASN A 139 10.27 6.36 26.60
C ASN A 139 11.32 6.16 25.49
N ASP A 140 12.58 5.92 25.86
CA ASP A 140 13.72 5.94 24.94
C ASP A 140 13.73 4.75 23.97
N LEU A 141 13.03 3.66 24.27
CA LEU A 141 13.04 2.44 23.45
C LEU A 141 11.79 2.33 22.54
N ILE A 142 10.72 3.03 22.87
CA ILE A 142 9.49 2.99 22.08
C ILE A 142 9.63 3.82 20.80
N LEU A 143 10.37 4.93 20.85
CA LEU A 143 10.64 5.75 19.67
C LEU A 143 11.34 5.02 18.54
N PRO A 144 12.43 4.25 18.76
CA PRO A 144 13.02 3.41 17.73
C PRO A 144 12.07 2.36 17.15
N ALA A 145 11.21 1.75 17.98
CA ALA A 145 10.22 0.79 17.49
C ALA A 145 9.14 1.46 16.63
N ILE A 146 8.68 2.65 17.01
CA ILE A 146 7.77 3.48 16.22
C ILE A 146 8.43 3.85 14.89
N PHE A 147 9.69 4.29 14.93
CA PHE A 147 10.44 4.63 13.75
C PHE A 147 10.57 3.43 12.79
N ALA A 148 10.96 2.27 13.31
CA ALA A 148 11.06 1.05 12.52
C ALA A 148 9.74 0.62 11.88
N ALA A 149 8.63 0.73 12.61
CA ALA A 149 7.29 0.41 12.09
C ALA A 149 6.80 1.42 11.05
N ALA A 150 7.19 2.71 11.18
CA ALA A 150 6.77 3.74 10.23
C ALA A 150 7.49 3.65 8.88
N PHE A 151 8.78 3.28 8.89
CA PHE A 151 9.67 3.38 7.74
C PHE A 151 10.23 2.03 7.26
N GLY A 152 9.57 0.93 7.63
CA GLY A 152 10.01 -0.43 7.34
C GLY A 152 9.81 -0.87 5.89
N GLY A 153 9.36 -2.11 5.72
CA GLY A 153 9.36 -2.87 4.49
C GLY A 153 8.66 -2.28 3.27
N GLU A 154 7.80 -1.28 3.45
CA GLU A 154 7.18 -0.55 2.34
C GLU A 154 8.23 0.11 1.43
N SER A 155 9.40 0.49 1.99
CA SER A 155 10.49 1.13 1.25
C SER A 155 11.03 0.32 0.07
N ILE A 156 10.87 -0.99 0.06
CA ILE A 156 11.26 -1.84 -1.07
C ILE A 156 10.49 -1.50 -2.36
N GLN A 157 9.32 -0.91 -2.25
CA GLN A 157 8.44 -0.67 -3.40
C GLN A 157 8.87 0.47 -4.31
N PHE A 158 9.62 1.43 -3.80
CA PHE A 158 9.96 2.65 -4.56
C PHE A 158 11.40 2.69 -5.10
N LEU A 159 12.13 1.59 -5.01
CA LEU A 159 13.53 1.54 -5.47
C LEU A 159 13.73 1.76 -6.95
N ARG A 160 12.73 1.43 -7.74
CA ARG A 160 12.75 1.61 -9.18
C ARG A 160 11.57 2.49 -9.57
N PRO A 161 11.80 3.78 -9.85
CA PRO A 161 10.75 4.65 -10.33
C PRO A 161 10.09 4.07 -11.57
N SER A 162 8.77 3.95 -11.54
CA SER A 162 7.96 3.59 -12.70
C SER A 162 6.51 4.00 -12.45
N ILE A 163 5.72 4.04 -13.51
CA ILE A 163 4.29 4.31 -13.42
C ILE A 163 3.56 3.33 -12.48
N TYR A 164 3.98 2.08 -12.46
CA TYR A 164 3.40 1.06 -11.59
C TYR A 164 3.64 1.37 -10.11
N GLN A 165 4.87 1.73 -9.74
CA GLN A 165 5.21 2.12 -8.37
C GLN A 165 4.53 3.44 -8.00
N GLU A 166 4.38 4.38 -8.93
CA GLU A 166 3.66 5.62 -8.67
C GLU A 166 2.19 5.35 -8.28
N VAL A 167 1.48 4.53 -9.05
CA VAL A 167 0.09 4.13 -8.74
C VAL A 167 -0.01 3.41 -7.40
N MET A 168 0.90 2.46 -7.15
CA MET A 168 0.91 1.68 -5.90
C MET A 168 1.20 2.57 -4.70
N SER A 169 2.19 3.45 -4.80
CA SER A 169 2.58 4.32 -3.68
C SER A 169 1.53 5.38 -3.37
N TRP A 170 0.87 5.95 -4.36
CA TRP A 170 -0.28 6.85 -4.10
C TRP A 170 -1.46 6.10 -3.49
N SER A 171 -1.75 4.90 -3.95
CA SER A 171 -2.76 4.05 -3.32
C SER A 171 -2.44 3.78 -1.85
N ALA A 172 -1.18 3.45 -1.54
CA ALA A 172 -0.71 3.25 -0.16
C ALA A 172 -0.76 4.54 0.67
N ALA A 173 -0.36 5.68 0.11
CA ALA A 173 -0.41 6.97 0.79
C ALA A 173 -1.84 7.38 1.18
N LEU A 174 -2.78 7.22 0.25
CA LEU A 174 -4.20 7.49 0.48
C LEU A 174 -4.79 6.52 1.50
N ALA A 175 -4.45 5.23 1.41
CA ALA A 175 -4.87 4.23 2.37
C ALA A 175 -4.25 4.47 3.76
N ALA A 176 -2.99 4.91 3.86
CA ALA A 176 -2.37 5.31 5.12
C ALA A 176 -3.09 6.51 5.76
N GLY A 177 -3.54 7.48 4.95
CA GLY A 177 -4.38 8.59 5.41
C GLY A 177 -5.73 8.13 5.95
N PHE A 178 -6.36 7.17 5.27
CA PHE A 178 -7.59 6.52 5.74
C PHE A 178 -7.35 5.81 7.08
N VAL A 179 -6.30 4.97 7.18
CA VAL A 179 -5.94 4.23 8.40
C VAL A 179 -5.60 5.18 9.54
N PHE A 180 -4.95 6.31 9.28
CA PHE A 180 -4.69 7.34 10.27
C PHE A 180 -6.00 7.90 10.87
N LEU A 181 -6.96 8.26 10.02
CA LEU A 181 -8.25 8.77 10.51
C LEU A 181 -9.06 7.69 11.23
N LEU A 182 -9.02 6.44 10.76
CA LEU A 182 -9.60 5.28 11.43
C LEU A 182 -8.99 5.06 12.81
N THR A 183 -7.66 5.10 12.92
CA THR A 183 -6.93 4.95 14.18
C THR A 183 -7.36 6.02 15.18
N ARG A 184 -7.48 7.26 14.75
CA ARG A 184 -8.01 8.34 15.58
C ARG A 184 -9.47 8.13 15.97
N LEU A 185 -10.31 7.67 15.02
CA LEU A 185 -11.73 7.42 15.28
C LEU A 185 -11.94 6.32 16.33
N VAL A 186 -11.06 5.32 16.35
CA VAL A 186 -11.14 4.17 17.27
C VAL A 186 -10.51 4.47 18.63
N LEU A 187 -9.37 5.19 18.67
CA LEU A 187 -8.58 5.36 19.89
C LEU A 187 -8.85 6.66 20.65
N MET A 188 -9.32 7.72 19.97
CA MET A 188 -9.43 9.05 20.58
C MET A 188 -10.87 9.40 20.92
N ASN A 189 -11.13 9.82 22.18
CA ASN A 189 -12.48 10.17 22.64
C ASN A 189 -12.92 11.59 22.22
N ASN A 190 -11.96 12.53 22.12
CA ASN A 190 -12.24 13.95 21.85
C ASN A 190 -12.00 14.32 20.39
N ILE A 191 -12.74 13.67 19.49
CA ILE A 191 -12.67 13.97 18.06
C ILE A 191 -14.06 14.31 17.52
N ASN A 192 -14.10 14.99 16.39
CA ASN A 192 -15.33 15.18 15.64
C ASN A 192 -15.49 13.99 14.66
N PRO A 193 -16.41 13.03 14.91
CA PRO A 193 -16.56 11.85 14.09
C PRO A 193 -16.90 12.17 12.63
N ARG A 194 -17.79 13.17 12.40
CA ARG A 194 -18.21 13.59 11.06
C ARG A 194 -17.01 13.99 10.19
N ARG A 195 -16.10 14.82 10.71
CA ARG A 195 -14.89 15.23 9.95
C ARG A 195 -13.99 14.04 9.61
N HIS A 196 -13.85 13.08 10.53
CA HIS A 196 -13.07 11.88 10.30
C HIS A 196 -13.71 10.99 9.23
N LEU A 197 -15.02 10.79 9.29
CA LEU A 197 -15.74 9.97 8.29
C LEU A 197 -15.70 10.61 6.89
N ILE A 198 -15.87 11.93 6.77
CA ILE A 198 -15.72 12.65 5.50
C ILE A 198 -14.28 12.52 4.98
N GLY A 199 -13.27 12.71 5.83
CA GLY A 199 -11.87 12.53 5.45
C GLY A 199 -11.55 11.12 4.99
N MET A 200 -12.07 10.09 5.68
CA MET A 200 -11.96 8.68 5.26
C MET A 200 -12.64 8.46 3.90
N SER A 201 -13.81 9.06 3.65
CA SER A 201 -14.50 8.98 2.36
C SER A 201 -13.68 9.63 1.23
N LEU A 202 -13.03 10.77 1.48
CA LEU A 202 -12.15 11.42 0.51
C LEU A 202 -10.95 10.52 0.16
N PHE A 203 -10.27 9.97 1.18
CA PHE A 203 -9.16 9.04 0.94
C PHE A 203 -9.61 7.80 0.17
N ALA A 204 -10.74 7.19 0.54
CA ALA A 204 -11.28 6.04 -0.18
C ALA A 204 -11.66 6.41 -1.63
N GLY A 205 -12.28 7.58 -1.84
CA GLY A 205 -12.66 8.07 -3.15
C GLY A 205 -11.45 8.33 -4.06
N PHE A 206 -10.43 9.03 -3.59
CA PHE A 206 -9.19 9.21 -4.35
C PHE A 206 -8.50 7.87 -4.62
N THR A 207 -8.54 6.94 -3.67
CA THR A 207 -8.01 5.60 -3.91
C THR A 207 -8.76 4.88 -5.03
N LEU A 208 -10.09 5.05 -5.16
CA LEU A 208 -10.86 4.42 -6.23
C LEU A 208 -10.42 4.85 -7.62
N ILE A 209 -10.16 6.14 -7.80
CA ILE A 209 -9.66 6.68 -9.07
C ILE A 209 -8.14 6.55 -9.25
N THR A 210 -7.44 5.95 -8.26
CA THR A 210 -6.03 5.57 -8.32
C THR A 210 -5.89 4.07 -8.58
N ARG A 211 -6.46 3.24 -7.68
CA ARG A 211 -6.34 1.79 -7.68
C ARG A 211 -7.59 1.14 -7.08
N PRO A 212 -8.47 0.59 -7.92
CA PRO A 212 -9.77 0.04 -7.48
C PRO A 212 -9.64 -1.13 -6.50
N SER A 213 -8.62 -2.00 -6.61
CA SER A 213 -8.42 -3.14 -5.71
C SER A 213 -8.27 -2.71 -4.24
N THR A 214 -7.44 -1.71 -3.96
CA THR A 214 -7.30 -1.14 -2.61
C THR A 214 -8.58 -0.42 -2.19
N ALA A 215 -9.20 0.34 -3.10
CA ALA A 215 -10.39 1.13 -2.81
C ALA A 215 -11.57 0.28 -2.35
N ILE A 216 -11.81 -0.89 -2.94
CA ILE A 216 -12.87 -1.82 -2.49
C ILE A 216 -12.74 -2.09 -0.99
N GLY A 217 -11.51 -2.32 -0.51
CA GLY A 217 -11.25 -2.51 0.91
C GLY A 217 -11.64 -1.30 1.77
N LEU A 218 -11.23 -0.10 1.34
CA LEU A 218 -11.52 1.14 2.07
C LEU A 218 -13.02 1.47 2.06
N TYR A 219 -13.70 1.31 0.93
CA TYR A 219 -15.15 1.48 0.80
C TYR A 219 -15.91 0.51 1.71
N THR A 220 -15.54 -0.76 1.69
CA THR A 220 -16.17 -1.78 2.54
C THR A 220 -15.91 -1.49 4.03
N ALA A 221 -14.67 -1.16 4.40
CA ALA A 221 -14.32 -0.81 5.77
C ALA A 221 -15.15 0.36 6.29
N LEU A 222 -15.25 1.43 5.49
CA LEU A 222 -16.02 2.61 5.87
C LEU A 222 -17.52 2.31 5.93
N SER A 223 -18.07 1.55 4.97
CA SER A 223 -19.49 1.15 4.96
C SER A 223 -19.85 0.33 6.19
N LEU A 224 -19.00 -0.61 6.61
CA LEU A 224 -19.20 -1.39 7.82
C LEU A 224 -19.13 -0.52 9.10
N VAL A 225 -18.20 0.43 9.15
CA VAL A 225 -18.10 1.39 10.27
C VAL A 225 -19.35 2.27 10.34
N LEU A 226 -19.81 2.81 9.22
CA LEU A 226 -21.03 3.62 9.13
C LEU A 226 -22.27 2.80 9.55
N GLY A 227 -22.41 1.58 9.02
CA GLY A 227 -23.49 0.67 9.35
C GLY A 227 -23.59 0.36 10.84
N LEU A 228 -22.45 0.05 11.49
CA LEU A 228 -22.40 -0.19 12.93
C LEU A 228 -22.79 1.05 13.75
N ARG A 229 -22.36 2.24 13.33
CA ARG A 229 -22.71 3.49 14.01
C ARG A 229 -24.19 3.79 13.86
N ILE A 230 -24.77 3.69 12.66
CA ILE A 230 -26.19 3.86 12.41
C ILE A 230 -27.02 2.90 13.26
N PHE A 231 -26.63 1.62 13.30
CA PHE A 231 -27.32 0.61 14.10
C PHE A 231 -27.35 0.97 15.59
N ARG A 232 -26.22 1.41 16.14
CA ARG A 232 -26.13 1.83 17.55
C ARG A 232 -27.00 3.05 17.87
N GLU A 233 -27.06 4.02 16.98
CA GLU A 233 -27.86 5.22 17.20
C GLU A 233 -29.36 4.95 17.10
N ARG A 234 -29.77 4.07 16.20
CA ARG A 234 -31.17 3.63 16.14
C ARG A 234 -31.62 2.92 17.41
N SER A 235 -30.74 2.14 18.03
CA SER A 235 -31.06 1.43 19.27
C SER A 235 -31.15 2.34 20.51
N SER A 236 -30.58 3.55 20.45
CA SER A 236 -30.58 4.50 21.57
C SER A 236 -31.79 5.47 21.60
N GLY A 237 -32.69 5.44 20.63
CA GLY A 237 -33.96 6.15 20.53
C GLY A 237 -33.93 7.65 20.82
N GLY A 238 -34.35 8.51 19.88
CA GLY A 238 -34.59 9.93 20.14
C GLY A 238 -34.70 10.81 18.91
N LEU A 239 -35.46 11.91 19.03
CA LEU A 239 -35.68 12.97 18.04
C LEU A 239 -34.42 13.70 17.54
N ALA A 240 -33.25 13.41 18.11
CA ALA A 240 -31.93 13.84 17.62
C ALA A 240 -31.52 13.23 16.25
N GLY A 241 -32.38 12.38 15.65
CA GLY A 241 -32.06 11.61 14.44
C GLY A 241 -31.82 12.44 13.18
N ALA A 242 -32.46 13.60 13.01
CA ALA A 242 -32.31 14.38 11.77
C ALA A 242 -30.95 15.13 11.69
N MET A 243 -30.44 15.68 12.80
CA MET A 243 -29.09 16.30 12.82
C MET A 243 -27.98 15.26 12.70
N LYS A 244 -28.21 14.05 13.23
CA LYS A 244 -27.27 12.93 13.13
C LYS A 244 -27.28 12.27 11.75
N ALA A 245 -28.42 12.28 11.02
CA ALA A 245 -28.48 11.77 9.66
C ALA A 245 -27.44 12.43 8.74
N ARG A 246 -27.16 13.72 8.92
CA ARG A 246 -26.17 14.46 8.14
C ARG A 246 -24.73 13.93 8.35
N GLU A 247 -24.39 13.43 9.52
CA GLU A 247 -23.08 12.82 9.79
C GLU A 247 -22.81 11.58 8.92
N PHE A 248 -23.86 10.91 8.45
CA PHE A 248 -23.77 9.71 7.61
C PHE A 248 -23.98 10.02 6.13
N LEU A 249 -24.86 10.96 5.80
CA LEU A 249 -25.17 11.30 4.41
C LEU A 249 -23.97 11.92 3.67
N GLU A 250 -23.21 12.79 4.31
CA GLU A 250 -22.07 13.44 3.67
C GLU A 250 -20.95 12.47 3.29
N PRO A 251 -20.47 11.57 4.20
CA PRO A 251 -19.54 10.52 3.82
C PRO A 251 -20.03 9.66 2.66
N ILE A 252 -21.31 9.26 2.68
CA ILE A 252 -21.92 8.46 1.61
C ILE A 252 -21.97 9.25 0.29
N ALA A 253 -22.34 10.54 0.33
CA ALA A 253 -22.36 11.39 -0.86
C ALA A 253 -20.98 11.54 -1.49
N VAL A 254 -19.92 11.69 -0.67
CA VAL A 254 -18.54 11.73 -1.16
C VAL A 254 -18.17 10.42 -1.84
N LEU A 255 -18.44 9.27 -1.22
CA LEU A 255 -18.18 7.96 -1.83
C LEU A 255 -18.93 7.79 -3.15
N ALA A 256 -20.23 8.16 -3.18
CA ALA A 256 -21.05 8.08 -4.38
C ALA A 256 -20.53 8.98 -5.51
N CYS A 257 -20.06 10.19 -5.18
CA CYS A 257 -19.45 11.10 -6.16
C CYS A 257 -18.22 10.48 -6.84
N PHE A 258 -17.29 9.93 -6.06
CA PHE A 258 -16.11 9.27 -6.64
C PHE A 258 -16.46 7.99 -7.39
N ALA A 259 -17.46 7.23 -6.94
CA ALA A 259 -17.96 6.06 -7.66
C ALA A 259 -18.59 6.46 -9.01
N ALA A 260 -19.30 7.58 -9.07
CA ALA A 260 -19.84 8.13 -10.31
C ALA A 260 -18.70 8.56 -11.26
N VAL A 261 -17.68 9.26 -10.76
CA VAL A 261 -16.49 9.64 -11.56
C VAL A 261 -15.80 8.40 -12.12
N ALA A 262 -15.53 7.40 -11.30
CA ALA A 262 -14.93 6.14 -11.74
C ALA A 262 -15.81 5.43 -12.78
N GLY A 263 -17.13 5.40 -12.57
CA GLY A 263 -18.10 4.82 -13.48
C GLY A 263 -18.11 5.53 -14.85
N ILE A 264 -18.04 6.85 -14.89
CA ILE A 264 -17.96 7.63 -16.14
C ILE A 264 -16.67 7.30 -16.90
N VAL A 265 -15.52 7.29 -16.21
CA VAL A 265 -14.23 6.95 -16.81
C VAL A 265 -14.24 5.52 -17.36
N ASN A 266 -14.75 4.57 -16.57
CA ASN A 266 -14.85 3.17 -16.97
C ASN A 266 -15.80 2.99 -18.18
N PHE A 267 -16.94 3.65 -18.17
CA PHE A 267 -17.86 3.63 -19.30
C PHE A 267 -17.19 4.15 -20.58
N GLY A 268 -16.49 5.27 -20.49
CA GLY A 268 -15.73 5.83 -21.62
C GLY A 268 -14.65 4.88 -22.15
N ARG A 269 -13.95 4.19 -21.28
CA ARG A 269 -12.87 3.25 -21.63
C ARG A 269 -13.40 1.88 -22.10
N TRP A 270 -14.30 1.30 -21.30
CA TRP A 270 -14.69 -0.10 -21.46
C TRP A 270 -16.13 -0.30 -21.97
N GLY A 271 -16.96 0.77 -22.01
CA GLY A 271 -18.37 0.69 -22.31
C GLY A 271 -19.24 0.10 -21.19
N ASN A 272 -18.61 -0.13 -20.03
CA ASN A 272 -19.29 -0.65 -18.83
C ASN A 272 -18.73 0.10 -17.60
N PRO A 273 -19.60 0.78 -16.80
CA PRO A 273 -19.16 1.58 -15.66
C PRO A 273 -18.52 0.77 -14.53
N LEU A 274 -18.77 -0.54 -14.47
CA LEU A 274 -18.24 -1.43 -13.43
C LEU A 274 -17.00 -2.22 -13.87
N GLN A 275 -16.57 -2.05 -15.11
CA GLN A 275 -15.39 -2.76 -15.65
C GLN A 275 -14.15 -1.89 -15.52
N PHE A 276 -13.11 -2.39 -14.84
CA PHE A 276 -11.85 -1.67 -14.64
C PHE A 276 -10.74 -2.14 -15.60
N MET A 277 -10.86 -3.33 -16.16
CA MET A 277 -9.87 -3.93 -17.05
C MET A 277 -10.51 -5.09 -17.83
N ASP A 278 -10.03 -5.36 -19.03
CA ASP A 278 -10.35 -6.57 -19.79
C ASP A 278 -9.07 -7.13 -20.43
N MET A 279 -8.52 -8.19 -19.86
CA MET A 279 -7.28 -8.82 -20.33
C MET A 279 -7.36 -9.37 -21.76
N ARG A 280 -8.56 -9.56 -22.31
CA ARG A 280 -8.76 -9.96 -23.72
C ARG A 280 -8.40 -8.85 -24.70
N LEU A 281 -8.41 -7.59 -24.25
CA LEU A 281 -8.06 -6.41 -25.04
C LEU A 281 -6.60 -5.98 -24.85
N TYR A 282 -5.87 -6.63 -23.95
CA TYR A 282 -4.50 -6.30 -23.63
C TYR A 282 -3.53 -6.76 -24.72
N ALA A 283 -2.78 -5.84 -25.31
CA ALA A 283 -1.89 -6.11 -26.43
C ALA A 283 -0.90 -7.26 -26.14
N MET A 284 -0.32 -7.29 -24.94
CA MET A 284 0.61 -8.36 -24.56
C MET A 284 -0.05 -9.73 -24.45
N SER A 285 -1.38 -9.83 -24.26
CA SER A 285 -2.07 -11.14 -24.29
C SER A 285 -2.13 -11.76 -25.69
N HIS A 286 -1.85 -10.96 -26.72
CA HIS A 286 -1.84 -11.42 -28.12
C HIS A 286 -0.43 -11.48 -28.72
N THR A 287 0.59 -11.00 -28.02
CA THR A 287 1.96 -10.93 -28.54
C THR A 287 2.97 -11.65 -27.66
N VAL A 288 2.87 -11.52 -26.34
CA VAL A 288 3.84 -12.06 -25.37
C VAL A 288 3.25 -13.19 -24.53
N PHE A 289 2.00 -13.04 -24.07
CA PHE A 289 1.33 -14.00 -23.18
C PHE A 289 0.22 -14.76 -23.91
N LEU A 290 0.57 -15.53 -24.91
CA LEU A 290 -0.39 -16.18 -25.83
C LEU A 290 -1.34 -17.17 -25.15
N ASP A 291 -0.95 -17.78 -24.03
CA ASP A 291 -1.78 -18.70 -23.24
C ASP A 291 -2.60 -18.02 -22.14
N ARG A 292 -2.45 -16.70 -21.96
CA ARG A 292 -3.17 -15.94 -20.92
C ARG A 292 -4.69 -16.03 -21.09
N ILE A 293 -5.20 -15.83 -22.28
CA ILE A 293 -6.64 -15.87 -22.54
C ILE A 293 -7.23 -17.26 -22.29
N PRO A 294 -6.66 -18.38 -22.82
CA PRO A 294 -7.07 -19.74 -22.46
C PRO A 294 -6.98 -20.01 -20.95
N ARG A 295 -5.93 -19.52 -20.28
CA ARG A 295 -5.74 -19.69 -18.85
C ARG A 295 -6.82 -18.94 -18.04
N LEU A 296 -7.13 -17.70 -18.42
CA LEU A 296 -8.22 -16.91 -17.82
C LEU A 296 -9.56 -17.60 -17.99
N ALA A 297 -9.84 -18.17 -19.16
CA ALA A 297 -11.07 -18.88 -19.42
C ALA A 297 -11.20 -20.15 -18.54
N ARG A 298 -10.08 -20.85 -18.28
CA ARG A 298 -10.07 -22.10 -17.52
C ARG A 298 -10.08 -21.90 -16.01
N TYR A 299 -9.31 -20.94 -15.48
CA TYR A 299 -9.04 -20.78 -14.05
C TYR A 299 -9.55 -19.46 -13.48
N GLY A 300 -10.03 -18.54 -14.32
CA GLY A 300 -10.46 -17.20 -13.91
C GLY A 300 -9.31 -16.26 -13.54
N GLU A 301 -9.62 -14.99 -13.49
CA GLU A 301 -8.68 -13.94 -13.03
C GLU A 301 -8.38 -14.08 -11.54
N PHE A 302 -9.41 -14.38 -10.74
CA PHE A 302 -9.32 -14.66 -9.30
C PHE A 302 -9.67 -16.12 -9.03
N ASN A 303 -8.81 -16.85 -8.31
CA ASN A 303 -9.01 -18.26 -8.01
C ASN A 303 -8.52 -18.61 -6.60
N ILE A 304 -9.41 -19.16 -5.78
CA ILE A 304 -9.13 -19.53 -4.39
C ILE A 304 -7.97 -20.53 -4.24
N GLN A 305 -7.73 -21.37 -5.24
CA GLN A 305 -6.62 -22.33 -5.24
C GLN A 305 -5.24 -21.65 -5.21
N ARG A 306 -5.17 -20.37 -5.60
CA ARG A 306 -3.93 -19.57 -5.56
C ARG A 306 -3.58 -19.04 -4.18
N ILE A 307 -4.50 -19.06 -3.20
CA ILE A 307 -4.27 -18.45 -1.87
C ILE A 307 -3.00 -19.01 -1.23
N PHE A 308 -2.81 -20.32 -1.27
CA PHE A 308 -1.64 -20.95 -0.65
C PHE A 308 -0.34 -20.55 -1.36
N LEU A 309 -0.35 -20.51 -2.69
CA LEU A 309 0.78 -20.03 -3.49
C LEU A 309 1.09 -18.56 -3.21
N GLY A 310 0.05 -17.73 -3.14
CA GLY A 310 0.17 -16.30 -2.81
C GLY A 310 0.73 -16.07 -1.39
N LEU A 311 0.24 -16.82 -0.39
CA LEU A 311 0.78 -16.76 0.97
C LEU A 311 2.27 -17.11 1.00
N GLN A 312 2.69 -18.16 0.32
CA GLN A 312 4.10 -18.49 0.19
C GLN A 312 4.88 -17.36 -0.47
N TYR A 313 4.40 -16.86 -1.60
CA TYR A 313 5.07 -15.81 -2.37
C TYR A 313 5.28 -14.52 -1.58
N TYR A 314 4.27 -14.04 -0.85
CA TYR A 314 4.36 -12.75 -0.13
C TYR A 314 5.01 -12.85 1.26
N PHE A 315 4.91 -14.01 1.92
CA PHE A 315 5.35 -14.13 3.32
C PHE A 315 6.65 -14.91 3.50
N LEU A 316 6.99 -15.85 2.61
CA LEU A 316 8.22 -16.63 2.76
C LEU A 316 9.43 -15.93 2.14
N PRO A 317 10.61 -16.10 2.75
CA PRO A 317 11.88 -15.64 2.17
C PRO A 317 12.19 -16.32 0.84
N ILE A 318 12.88 -15.61 -0.04
CA ILE A 318 13.23 -16.10 -1.38
C ILE A 318 14.02 -17.41 -1.37
N TRP A 319 14.90 -17.61 -0.40
CA TRP A 319 15.69 -18.85 -0.27
C TRP A 319 14.87 -20.07 0.16
N ILE A 320 13.64 -19.85 0.66
CA ILE A 320 12.67 -20.92 0.88
C ILE A 320 11.81 -21.13 -0.37
N LEU A 321 11.44 -20.01 -1.03
CA LEU A 321 10.60 -20.05 -2.23
C LEU A 321 11.27 -20.70 -3.43
N GLN A 322 12.59 -20.58 -3.54
CA GLN A 322 13.33 -21.01 -4.69
C GLN A 322 14.40 -22.03 -4.32
N SER A 323 14.37 -23.17 -4.99
CA SER A 323 15.39 -24.21 -4.87
C SER A 323 16.73 -23.75 -5.47
N PRO A 324 17.88 -24.41 -5.15
CA PRO A 324 19.19 -24.04 -5.68
C PRO A 324 19.29 -24.05 -7.20
N ASP A 325 18.48 -24.86 -7.87
CA ASP A 325 18.39 -24.94 -9.33
C ASP A 325 17.52 -23.83 -9.96
N GLY A 326 17.05 -22.88 -9.15
CA GLY A 326 16.31 -21.72 -9.59
C GLY A 326 14.79 -21.93 -9.72
N HIS A 327 14.28 -23.13 -9.44
CA HIS A 327 12.85 -23.39 -9.53
C HIS A 327 12.10 -22.99 -8.25
N PHE A 328 10.87 -22.52 -8.41
CA PHE A 328 10.00 -22.25 -7.27
C PHE A 328 9.49 -23.53 -6.63
N LEU A 329 9.27 -23.47 -5.32
CA LEU A 329 8.48 -24.47 -4.60
C LEU A 329 7.10 -24.60 -5.28
N LEU A 330 6.59 -25.81 -5.35
CA LEU A 330 5.30 -26.09 -6.04
C LEU A 330 5.27 -25.60 -7.48
N ARG A 331 6.38 -25.79 -8.22
CA ARG A 331 6.52 -25.39 -9.63
C ARG A 331 5.33 -25.83 -10.48
N HIS A 332 4.86 -27.06 -10.30
CA HIS A 332 3.71 -27.60 -11.06
C HIS A 332 2.45 -26.74 -10.85
N ASP A 333 2.08 -26.47 -9.59
CA ASP A 333 0.89 -25.67 -9.27
C ASP A 333 1.06 -24.23 -9.71
N MET A 334 2.26 -23.68 -9.57
CA MET A 334 2.57 -22.32 -10.05
C MET A 334 2.39 -22.23 -11.57
N LEU A 335 2.94 -23.18 -12.34
CA LEU A 335 2.76 -23.20 -13.80
C LEU A 335 1.31 -23.40 -14.23
N GLN A 336 0.54 -24.17 -13.46
CA GLN A 336 -0.86 -24.43 -13.75
C GLN A 336 -1.75 -23.21 -13.47
N PHE A 337 -1.62 -22.61 -12.30
CA PHE A 337 -2.58 -21.63 -11.80
C PHE A 337 -2.14 -20.18 -11.97
N VAL A 338 -0.84 -19.89 -12.04
CA VAL A 338 -0.28 -18.54 -12.07
C VAL A 338 0.23 -18.22 -13.47
N ASP A 339 -0.18 -17.08 -14.00
CA ASP A 339 0.24 -16.61 -15.33
C ASP A 339 1.71 -16.14 -15.34
N GLY A 340 2.13 -15.50 -14.26
CA GLY A 340 3.51 -15.12 -14.06
C GLY A 340 3.76 -14.65 -12.63
N ALA A 341 5.01 -14.79 -12.19
CA ALA A 341 5.44 -14.31 -10.88
C ALA A 341 6.79 -13.60 -11.00
N GLU A 342 6.85 -12.37 -10.51
CA GLU A 342 8.13 -11.65 -10.37
C GLU A 342 8.89 -12.18 -9.16
N LEU A 343 10.22 -12.21 -9.23
CA LEU A 343 11.02 -12.60 -8.08
C LEU A 343 10.89 -11.54 -6.97
N PRO A 344 10.41 -11.88 -5.75
CA PRO A 344 10.25 -10.88 -4.70
C PRO A 344 11.60 -10.50 -4.10
N PRO A 345 11.93 -9.20 -3.97
CA PRO A 345 13.17 -8.74 -3.35
C PRO A 345 13.23 -9.02 -1.84
N GLY A 346 12.09 -9.29 -1.21
CA GLY A 346 11.99 -9.65 0.20
C GLY A 346 10.58 -10.09 0.58
N SER A 347 10.45 -10.80 1.69
CA SER A 347 9.17 -11.25 2.23
C SER A 347 8.63 -10.31 3.30
N LEU A 348 7.30 -10.29 3.51
CA LEU A 348 6.67 -9.52 4.57
C LEU A 348 7.18 -9.90 5.96
N LEU A 349 7.45 -11.18 6.22
CA LEU A 349 7.98 -11.64 7.51
C LEU A 349 9.38 -11.10 7.81
N LEU A 350 10.20 -10.85 6.78
CA LEU A 350 11.56 -10.33 6.94
C LEU A 350 11.61 -8.81 6.96
N THR A 351 10.78 -8.16 6.17
CA THR A 351 10.81 -6.70 6.02
C THR A 351 9.93 -5.97 7.01
N ASP A 352 8.85 -6.63 7.49
CA ASP A 352 7.85 -6.04 8.39
C ASP A 352 7.55 -6.92 9.63
N PRO A 353 8.58 -7.49 10.30
CA PRO A 353 8.36 -8.44 11.39
C PRO A 353 7.58 -7.82 12.56
N VAL A 354 7.83 -6.55 12.88
CA VAL A 354 7.13 -5.84 13.96
C VAL A 354 5.66 -5.66 13.63
N THR A 355 5.33 -5.24 12.41
CA THR A 355 3.95 -5.08 11.95
C THR A 355 3.21 -6.41 11.99
N CYS A 356 3.83 -7.50 11.50
CA CYS A 356 3.27 -8.84 11.55
C CYS A 356 2.97 -9.31 12.99
N LEU A 357 3.93 -9.15 13.91
CA LEU A 357 3.77 -9.56 15.30
C LEU A 357 2.72 -8.75 16.05
N LEU A 358 2.67 -7.43 15.86
CA LEU A 358 1.68 -6.58 16.49
C LEU A 358 0.27 -6.87 15.95
N ALA A 359 0.13 -7.11 14.66
CA ALA A 359 -1.14 -7.54 14.06
C ALA A 359 -1.60 -8.89 14.65
N ALA A 360 -0.69 -9.89 14.71
CA ALA A 360 -0.98 -11.17 15.34
C ALA A 360 -1.36 -11.02 16.82
N TYR A 361 -0.65 -10.16 17.57
CA TYR A 361 -0.98 -9.87 18.96
C TYR A 361 -2.39 -9.28 19.14
N PHE A 362 -2.82 -8.38 18.23
CA PHE A 362 -4.17 -7.86 18.23
C PHE A 362 -5.20 -8.99 18.11
N PHE A 363 -5.10 -9.84 17.08
CA PHE A 363 -6.04 -10.93 16.85
C PHE A 363 -6.06 -11.95 17.97
N LEU A 364 -4.90 -12.34 18.49
CA LEU A 364 -4.80 -13.24 19.65
C LEU A 364 -5.44 -12.63 20.90
N SER A 365 -5.33 -11.33 21.10
CA SER A 365 -5.93 -10.62 22.23
C SER A 365 -7.46 -10.57 22.12
N VAL A 366 -7.98 -10.36 20.90
CA VAL A 366 -9.43 -10.39 20.63
C VAL A 366 -10.00 -11.79 20.85
N VAL A 367 -9.35 -12.84 20.31
CA VAL A 367 -9.80 -14.25 20.45
C VAL A 367 -9.80 -14.68 21.91
N ARG A 368 -8.78 -14.30 22.68
CA ARG A 368 -8.67 -14.64 24.10
C ARG A 368 -9.61 -13.85 25.00
N ARG A 369 -10.52 -13.04 24.44
CA ARG A 369 -11.52 -12.22 25.17
C ARG A 369 -10.91 -11.50 26.38
N ARG A 370 -9.73 -10.90 26.21
CA ARG A 370 -9.11 -10.11 27.30
C ARG A 370 -10.04 -8.97 27.68
N PRO A 371 -10.46 -8.86 28.95
CA PRO A 371 -11.65 -8.09 29.36
C PRO A 371 -11.53 -6.58 29.26
N ALA A 372 -10.46 -6.02 28.80
CA ALA A 372 -10.30 -4.59 28.74
C ALA A 372 -9.68 -4.11 27.43
N LEU A 373 -10.40 -4.32 26.31
CA LEU A 373 -10.13 -3.52 25.13
C LEU A 373 -10.48 -2.06 25.46
N SER A 374 -9.47 -1.18 25.44
CA SER A 374 -9.60 0.24 25.81
C SER A 374 -10.34 1.08 24.78
N PHE A 375 -10.72 0.46 23.66
CA PHE A 375 -11.34 1.09 22.52
C PHE A 375 -12.45 0.22 21.95
N ASP A 376 -13.23 0.77 21.04
CA ASP A 376 -14.32 0.06 20.38
C ASP A 376 -13.82 -1.02 19.41
N SER A 377 -13.62 -2.21 19.96
CA SER A 377 -13.15 -3.37 19.17
C SER A 377 -14.11 -3.78 18.05
N ARG A 378 -15.40 -3.47 18.15
CA ARG A 378 -16.38 -3.81 17.09
C ARG A 378 -16.13 -2.93 15.86
N ILE A 379 -15.90 -1.63 16.06
CA ILE A 379 -15.53 -0.71 14.96
C ILE A 379 -14.19 -1.12 14.36
N ALA A 380 -13.19 -1.44 15.20
CA ALA A 380 -11.90 -1.90 14.72
C ALA A 380 -12.01 -3.17 13.86
N LEU A 381 -12.73 -4.20 14.33
CA LEU A 381 -12.92 -5.45 13.59
C LEU A 381 -13.71 -5.26 12.30
N ALA A 382 -14.77 -4.44 12.33
CA ALA A 382 -15.54 -4.14 11.13
C ALA A 382 -14.67 -3.46 10.05
N ALA A 383 -13.87 -2.47 10.47
CA ALA A 383 -12.94 -1.82 9.55
C ALA A 383 -11.90 -2.81 9.00
N LEU A 384 -11.27 -3.63 9.86
CA LEU A 384 -10.29 -4.62 9.46
C LEU A 384 -10.86 -5.66 8.50
N SER A 385 -12.13 -6.08 8.66
CA SER A 385 -12.79 -7.00 7.73
C SER A 385 -12.84 -6.42 6.31
N GLY A 386 -13.13 -5.13 6.17
CA GLY A 386 -13.08 -4.45 4.87
C GLY A 386 -11.65 -4.32 4.35
N LEU A 387 -10.72 -3.87 5.20
CA LEU A 387 -9.32 -3.67 4.82
C LEU A 387 -8.60 -4.97 4.43
N ALA A 388 -9.09 -6.14 4.82
CA ALA A 388 -8.55 -7.44 4.43
C ALA A 388 -8.91 -7.84 2.98
N ILE A 389 -9.92 -7.21 2.37
CA ILE A 389 -10.39 -7.59 1.03
C ILE A 389 -9.30 -7.43 -0.04
N PRO A 390 -8.54 -6.32 -0.14
CA PRO A 390 -7.47 -6.18 -1.11
C PRO A 390 -6.41 -7.27 -1.00
N ALA A 391 -5.99 -7.60 0.22
CA ALA A 391 -5.05 -8.69 0.46
C ALA A 391 -5.60 -10.05 -0.01
N ALA A 392 -6.88 -10.34 0.26
CA ALA A 392 -7.53 -11.55 -0.21
C ALA A 392 -7.62 -11.60 -1.74
N LEU A 393 -7.94 -10.48 -2.40
CA LEU A 393 -7.97 -10.40 -3.87
C LEU A 393 -6.60 -10.70 -4.46
N ILE A 394 -5.53 -10.11 -3.93
CA ILE A 394 -4.18 -10.34 -4.46
C ILE A 394 -3.69 -11.77 -4.23
N LEU A 395 -4.07 -12.41 -3.12
CA LEU A 395 -3.75 -13.83 -2.89
C LEU A 395 -4.42 -14.76 -3.90
N THR A 396 -5.52 -14.34 -4.52
CA THR A 396 -6.29 -15.12 -5.51
C THR A 396 -6.02 -14.71 -6.95
N PHE A 397 -5.26 -13.62 -7.17
CA PHE A 397 -5.03 -13.04 -8.50
C PHE A 397 -4.14 -13.94 -9.37
N ILE A 398 -4.31 -13.82 -10.69
CA ILE A 398 -3.61 -14.67 -11.65
C ILE A 398 -2.11 -14.38 -11.77
N TYR A 399 -1.66 -13.19 -11.38
CA TYR A 399 -0.28 -12.74 -11.50
C TYR A 399 0.28 -12.32 -10.15
N PHE A 400 1.49 -12.78 -9.79
CA PHE A 400 2.17 -12.40 -8.56
C PHE A 400 3.28 -11.38 -8.84
N SER A 401 3.15 -10.20 -8.25
CA SER A 401 4.17 -9.16 -8.29
C SER A 401 4.49 -8.68 -6.88
N HIS A 402 5.79 -8.45 -6.62
CA HIS A 402 6.22 -7.93 -5.32
C HIS A 402 5.56 -6.60 -4.96
N ARG A 403 5.26 -5.75 -5.94
CA ARG A 403 4.57 -4.47 -5.73
C ARG A 403 3.14 -4.63 -5.19
N TYR A 404 2.48 -5.75 -5.44
CA TYR A 404 1.13 -6.00 -4.93
C TYR A 404 1.09 -6.25 -3.41
N ARG A 405 2.22 -6.43 -2.75
CA ARG A 405 2.27 -6.46 -1.28
C ARG A 405 1.75 -5.16 -0.63
N MET A 406 1.70 -4.05 -1.37
CA MET A 406 1.09 -2.81 -0.93
C MET A 406 -0.39 -2.95 -0.54
N GLU A 407 -1.09 -3.94 -1.09
CA GLU A 407 -2.49 -4.24 -0.76
C GLU A 407 -2.66 -4.84 0.65
N PHE A 408 -1.59 -5.36 1.25
CA PHE A 408 -1.63 -5.90 2.62
C PHE A 408 -1.48 -4.79 3.68
N TYR A 409 -0.78 -3.71 3.38
CA TYR A 409 -0.42 -2.70 4.39
C TYR A 409 -1.62 -2.03 5.05
N PRO A 410 -2.72 -1.64 4.37
CA PRO A 410 -3.84 -1.00 5.04
C PRO A 410 -4.42 -1.85 6.17
N PHE A 411 -4.53 -3.16 5.95
CA PHE A 411 -4.99 -4.13 6.93
C PHE A 411 -3.96 -4.36 8.03
N MET A 412 -2.71 -4.63 7.65
CA MET A 412 -1.63 -4.97 8.59
C MET A 412 -1.27 -3.77 9.48
N ASP A 413 -1.19 -2.57 8.92
CA ASP A 413 -0.91 -1.34 9.67
C ASP A 413 -2.01 -1.05 10.68
N ALA A 414 -3.29 -1.08 10.27
CA ALA A 414 -4.41 -0.86 11.18
C ALA A 414 -4.42 -1.90 12.31
N ALA A 415 -4.26 -3.19 11.99
CA ALA A 415 -4.20 -4.25 12.98
C ALA A 415 -2.99 -4.10 13.93
N SER A 416 -1.83 -3.70 13.39
CA SER A 416 -0.62 -3.47 14.19
C SER A 416 -0.76 -2.26 15.13
N TYR A 417 -1.40 -1.18 14.68
CA TYR A 417 -1.65 -0.01 15.52
C TYR A 417 -2.61 -0.33 16.68
N PHE A 418 -3.65 -1.11 16.44
CA PHE A 418 -4.53 -1.59 17.49
C PHE A 418 -3.81 -2.57 18.42
N GLY A 419 -2.96 -3.45 17.88
CA GLY A 419 -2.11 -4.35 18.66
C GLY A 419 -1.12 -3.59 19.56
N LEU A 420 -0.48 -2.56 19.02
CA LEU A 420 0.41 -1.70 19.79
C LEU A 420 -0.35 -0.96 20.90
N ALA A 421 -1.55 -0.43 20.62
CA ALA A 421 -2.37 0.23 21.63
C ALA A 421 -2.72 -0.70 22.80
N LEU A 422 -3.04 -1.97 22.50
CA LEU A 422 -3.28 -3.00 23.53
C LEU A 422 -2.00 -3.37 24.28
N LEU A 423 -0.88 -3.51 23.58
CA LEU A 423 0.40 -3.85 24.16
C LEU A 423 0.83 -2.80 25.18
N VAL A 424 0.83 -1.54 24.79
CA VAL A 424 1.27 -0.42 25.63
C VAL A 424 0.39 -0.27 26.87
N ARG A 425 -0.93 -0.45 26.76
CA ARG A 425 -1.84 -0.39 27.89
C ARG A 425 -1.67 -1.54 28.87
N ASN A 426 -1.44 -2.74 28.37
CA ASN A 426 -1.28 -3.94 29.22
C ASN A 426 0.12 -4.04 29.83
N PHE A 427 0.97 -3.07 29.58
CA PHE A 427 2.35 -3.06 29.99
C PHE A 427 2.47 -2.77 31.47
N ARG A 428 3.13 -3.68 32.24
CA ARG A 428 3.50 -3.46 33.62
C ARG A 428 4.94 -2.92 33.71
N PRO A 429 5.24 -2.01 34.68
CA PRO A 429 6.56 -1.38 34.80
C PRO A 429 7.73 -2.37 34.93
N ASP A 430 7.47 -3.58 35.39
CA ASP A 430 8.49 -4.63 35.63
C ASP A 430 9.01 -5.29 34.35
N THR A 431 8.49 -4.89 33.17
CA THR A 431 8.79 -5.56 31.90
C THR A 431 9.79 -4.81 31.02
N VAL A 432 10.70 -4.02 31.58
CA VAL A 432 11.79 -3.27 30.87
C VAL A 432 12.58 -4.20 29.90
N ARG A 433 12.65 -5.50 30.17
CA ARG A 433 13.28 -6.48 29.26
C ARG A 433 12.52 -6.69 27.96
N TRP A 434 11.22 -6.51 27.97
CA TRP A 434 10.37 -6.63 26.76
C TRP A 434 10.56 -5.44 25.83
N ASP A 435 10.65 -4.22 26.33
CA ASP A 435 10.86 -3.01 25.54
C ASP A 435 12.14 -3.09 24.72
N ARG A 436 13.22 -3.54 25.35
CA ARG A 436 14.50 -3.75 24.67
C ARG A 436 14.41 -4.81 23.57
N ARG A 437 13.68 -5.89 23.78
CA ARG A 437 13.48 -6.95 22.79
C ARG A 437 12.64 -6.44 21.61
N VAL A 438 11.55 -5.72 21.85
CA VAL A 438 10.69 -5.16 20.81
C VAL A 438 11.47 -4.10 20.00
N ALA A 439 12.21 -3.22 20.68
CA ALA A 439 13.04 -2.23 20.01
C ALA A 439 14.18 -2.87 19.19
N LEU A 440 14.85 -3.88 19.75
CA LEU A 440 15.89 -4.62 19.03
C LEU A 440 15.30 -5.35 17.82
N PHE A 441 14.15 -6.02 18.00
CA PHE A 441 13.48 -6.71 16.91
C PHE A 441 13.01 -5.76 15.81
N GLY A 442 12.50 -4.56 16.19
CA GLY A 442 12.18 -3.49 15.26
C GLY A 442 13.38 -2.98 14.50
N ALA A 443 14.49 -2.74 15.21
CA ALA A 443 15.74 -2.32 14.59
C ALA A 443 16.30 -3.38 13.62
N VAL A 444 16.27 -4.64 14.00
CA VAL A 444 16.69 -5.76 13.14
C VAL A 444 15.80 -5.84 11.89
N GLY A 445 14.47 -5.72 12.04
CA GLY A 445 13.55 -5.70 10.90
C GLY A 445 13.80 -4.52 9.96
N MET A 446 14.04 -3.33 10.49
CA MET A 446 14.40 -2.15 9.71
C MET A 446 15.73 -2.33 8.97
N ILE A 447 16.77 -2.80 9.67
CA ILE A 447 18.09 -3.06 9.07
C ILE A 447 17.96 -4.12 7.98
N SER A 448 17.22 -5.20 8.22
CA SER A 448 16.99 -6.26 7.24
C SER A 448 16.25 -5.71 6.01
N ALA A 449 15.19 -4.92 6.20
CA ALA A 449 14.47 -4.29 5.11
C ALA A 449 15.37 -3.37 4.26
N HIS A 450 16.16 -2.51 4.92
CA HIS A 450 17.06 -1.59 4.23
C HIS A 450 18.26 -2.30 3.58
N PHE A 451 18.78 -3.35 4.20
CA PHE A 451 19.81 -4.19 3.59
C PHE A 451 19.30 -4.85 2.30
N MET A 452 18.12 -5.45 2.33
CA MET A 452 17.50 -6.03 1.15
C MET A 452 17.24 -4.99 0.07
N LEU A 453 16.80 -3.80 0.48
CA LEU A 453 16.58 -2.65 -0.37
C LEU A 453 17.87 -2.26 -1.11
N ILE A 454 18.94 -2.04 -0.37
CA ILE A 454 20.25 -1.64 -0.93
C ILE A 454 20.81 -2.75 -1.81
N ALA A 455 20.73 -4.00 -1.39
CA ALA A 455 21.18 -5.14 -2.17
C ALA A 455 20.42 -5.25 -3.50
N TYR A 456 19.09 -5.12 -3.48
CA TYR A 456 18.28 -5.10 -4.68
C TYR A 456 18.64 -3.92 -5.59
N TRP A 457 18.81 -2.73 -5.03
CA TRP A 457 19.19 -1.52 -5.76
C TRP A 457 20.56 -1.70 -6.46
N ILE A 458 21.59 -2.18 -5.74
CA ILE A 458 22.91 -2.45 -6.30
C ILE A 458 22.79 -3.43 -7.47
N ILE A 459 22.08 -4.55 -7.27
CA ILE A 459 21.96 -5.59 -8.28
C ILE A 459 21.18 -5.12 -9.52
N ALA A 460 20.16 -4.29 -9.32
CA ALA A 460 19.34 -3.81 -10.42
C ALA A 460 20.01 -2.73 -11.28
N PHE A 461 20.97 -1.96 -10.71
CA PHE A 461 21.48 -0.75 -11.35
C PHE A 461 22.99 -0.71 -11.55
N VAL A 462 23.75 -1.55 -10.86
CA VAL A 462 25.20 -1.63 -11.07
C VAL A 462 25.50 -2.73 -12.09
N PRO A 463 26.25 -2.45 -13.17
CA PRO A 463 26.66 -3.46 -14.13
C PRO A 463 27.40 -4.62 -13.45
N ALA A 464 27.14 -5.84 -13.89
CA ALA A 464 27.75 -7.03 -13.28
C ALA A 464 29.29 -7.00 -13.30
N ALA A 465 29.87 -6.35 -14.30
CA ALA A 465 31.32 -6.18 -14.43
C ALA A 465 31.95 -5.31 -13.34
N ASP A 466 31.16 -4.40 -12.74
CA ASP A 466 31.63 -3.45 -11.74
C ASP A 466 31.46 -3.95 -10.30
N LEU A 467 30.81 -5.12 -10.14
CA LEU A 467 30.59 -5.75 -8.84
C LEU A 467 31.55 -6.93 -8.67
N ASP A 468 32.38 -6.91 -7.65
CA ASP A 468 33.06 -8.12 -7.19
C ASP A 468 32.04 -9.05 -6.52
N LEU A 469 31.33 -9.80 -7.36
CA LEU A 469 30.26 -10.70 -6.96
C LEU A 469 30.75 -11.99 -6.30
N SER A 470 32.05 -12.10 -6.04
CA SER A 470 32.68 -13.30 -5.50
C SER A 470 32.34 -13.59 -4.04
N LYS A 471 31.65 -12.68 -3.33
CA LYS A 471 31.49 -12.75 -1.87
C LYS A 471 30.06 -12.69 -1.38
N GLY A 472 29.52 -13.83 -0.94
CA GLY A 472 28.43 -13.91 0.03
C GLY A 472 27.00 -13.62 -0.46
N VAL A 473 26.25 -12.90 0.34
CA VAL A 473 24.80 -12.62 0.15
C VAL A 473 24.52 -11.82 -1.13
N ILE A 474 25.42 -10.91 -1.49
CA ILE A 474 25.31 -10.11 -2.72
C ILE A 474 25.35 -11.03 -3.95
N GLN A 475 26.26 -12.00 -3.98
CA GLN A 475 26.36 -12.99 -5.05
C GLN A 475 25.08 -13.84 -5.15
N PHE A 476 24.51 -14.23 -4.00
CA PHE A 476 23.26 -14.98 -3.97
C PHE A 476 22.13 -14.19 -4.63
N TYR A 477 21.96 -12.92 -4.29
CA TYR A 477 20.91 -12.08 -4.90
C TYR A 477 21.24 -11.71 -6.34
N ALA A 478 22.51 -11.41 -6.65
CA ALA A 478 22.95 -11.05 -7.98
C ALA A 478 22.75 -12.20 -8.98
N SER A 479 23.15 -13.42 -8.64
CA SER A 479 22.95 -14.59 -9.50
C SER A 479 21.48 -14.87 -9.80
N ARG A 480 20.58 -14.41 -8.94
CA ARG A 480 19.14 -14.64 -9.05
C ARG A 480 18.34 -13.47 -9.62
N LEU A 481 18.85 -12.26 -9.54
CA LEU A 481 18.19 -11.04 -10.01
C LEU A 481 18.85 -10.46 -11.28
N HIS A 482 20.12 -10.80 -11.56
CA HIS A 482 20.84 -10.29 -12.70
C HIS A 482 20.40 -11.01 -14.00
N GLY A 483 19.73 -10.28 -14.87
CA GLY A 483 19.37 -10.74 -16.21
C GLY A 483 18.16 -11.65 -16.29
N GLN A 484 17.57 -12.01 -15.15
CA GLN A 484 16.36 -12.79 -15.11
C GLN A 484 15.31 -12.06 -14.27
N GLU A 485 14.49 -11.26 -14.90
CA GLU A 485 13.11 -11.20 -14.47
C GLU A 485 12.59 -12.65 -14.61
N MET A 486 12.87 -13.51 -13.62
CA MET A 486 12.31 -14.85 -13.62
C MET A 486 10.82 -14.75 -13.40
N ARG A 487 10.12 -14.66 -14.47
CA ARG A 487 8.69 -14.82 -14.53
C ARG A 487 8.43 -16.31 -14.62
N ILE A 488 7.60 -16.81 -13.73
CA ILE A 488 7.15 -18.20 -13.80
C ILE A 488 5.86 -18.19 -14.59
N GLY A 489 5.93 -18.75 -15.70
CA GLY A 489 4.87 -18.96 -16.64
C GLY A 489 5.44 -19.62 -17.88
N PRO A 490 4.63 -20.23 -18.73
CA PRO A 490 5.11 -20.90 -19.94
C PRO A 490 5.86 -19.97 -20.90
N HIS A 491 5.69 -18.65 -20.78
CA HIS A 491 6.36 -17.64 -21.59
C HIS A 491 7.74 -17.21 -21.08
N PHE A 492 8.15 -17.66 -19.90
CA PHE A 492 9.40 -17.28 -19.23
C PHE A 492 10.28 -18.48 -18.85
N LEU A 493 9.92 -19.64 -19.33
CA LEU A 493 10.81 -20.81 -19.32
C LEU A 493 11.69 -20.72 -20.56
N PRO A 494 13.04 -20.80 -20.44
CA PRO A 494 13.91 -20.98 -21.58
C PRO A 494 13.58 -22.28 -22.31
#